data_2a21329682db31d0ce5a5f2b61adc2e1
#
_entry.id   2a21329682db31d0ce5a5f2b61adc2e1
#
_cell.length_a   1.000
_cell.length_b   1.000
_cell.length_c   1.000
_cell.angle_alpha   90.00
_cell.angle_beta   90.00
_cell.angle_gamma   90.00
#
_symmetry.space_group_name_H-M   'P 1'
#
loop_
_entity.id
_entity.type
_entity.pdbx_description
1 polymer ?
#
loop_
_entity_poly.entity_id
_entity_poly.type
_entity_poly.pdbx_seq_one_letter_code
_entity_poly.pdbx_strand_id
1 'polypeptide(L)'
;MLGNPRALITGAERRFPVRIRIAVPPEGLGRQHARMTAWLDENCGADGWAMTPSGTRGVLNDAVSIYFPDTALAGAFVARWCVGYRVETAEGAFRVREG
;
A
#
# COMPACT_ATOMS: atom_id res chain seq x y z
N MET A 1 -8.72 21.69 7.44
CA MET A 1 -9.50 20.65 6.81
C MET A 1 -8.64 19.72 5.99
N LEU A 2 -8.93 18.48 6.11
CA LEU A 2 -8.18 17.50 5.33
C LEU A 2 -8.57 17.57 3.87
N GLY A 3 -7.61 17.36 2.99
CA GLY A 3 -7.88 17.30 1.58
C GLY A 3 -8.79 16.13 1.25
N ASN A 4 -9.43 16.18 0.08
CA ASN A 4 -10.26 15.08 -0.35
C ASN A 4 -9.36 13.90 -0.79
N PRO A 5 -9.89 12.68 -0.78
CA PRO A 5 -9.11 11.49 -1.14
C PRO A 5 -8.49 11.56 -2.54
N ARG A 6 -9.20 12.21 -3.46
CA ARG A 6 -8.69 12.34 -4.82
C ARG A 6 -7.41 13.16 -4.87
N ALA A 7 -7.35 14.24 -4.09
CA ALA A 7 -6.15 15.08 -4.03
C ALA A 7 -4.99 14.33 -3.41
N LEU A 8 -5.24 13.52 -2.39
CA LEU A 8 -4.21 12.70 -1.76
C LEU A 8 -3.65 11.67 -2.75
N ILE A 9 -4.51 11.01 -3.50
CA ILE A 9 -4.10 10.03 -4.48
C ILE A 9 -3.28 10.70 -5.58
N THR A 10 -3.74 11.82 -6.11
CA THR A 10 -3.03 12.54 -7.15
C THR A 10 -1.65 12.97 -6.69
N GLY A 11 -1.55 13.48 -5.46
CA GLY A 11 -0.27 13.88 -4.89
C GLY A 11 0.69 12.72 -4.77
N ALA A 12 0.21 11.57 -4.30
CA ALA A 12 1.05 10.38 -4.17
C ALA A 12 1.50 9.88 -5.53
N GLU A 13 0.62 9.88 -6.52
CA GLU A 13 0.97 9.43 -7.86
C GLU A 13 2.03 10.31 -8.52
N ARG A 14 2.04 11.59 -8.19
CA ARG A 14 3.06 12.50 -8.71
C ARG A 14 4.41 12.32 -8.04
N ARG A 15 4.40 11.98 -6.75
CA ARG A 15 5.63 11.90 -5.96
C ARG A 15 6.34 10.56 -6.09
N PHE A 16 5.58 9.49 -6.33
CA PHE A 16 6.12 8.14 -6.24
C PHE A 16 5.86 7.36 -7.51
N PRO A 17 6.90 6.75 -8.10
CA PRO A 17 6.74 6.00 -9.36
C PRO A 17 6.14 4.61 -9.19
N VAL A 18 6.13 4.06 -7.99
CA VAL A 18 5.70 2.68 -7.77
C VAL A 18 4.51 2.65 -6.83
N ARG A 19 3.47 1.91 -7.22
CA ARG A 19 2.28 1.73 -6.41
C ARG A 19 1.95 0.25 -6.28
N ILE A 20 1.63 -0.18 -5.06
CA ILE A 20 1.10 -1.49 -4.78
C ILE A 20 -0.28 -1.32 -4.16
N ARG A 21 -1.25 -2.07 -4.64
CA ARG A 21 -2.59 -2.09 -4.06
C ARG A 21 -2.78 -3.42 -3.34
N ILE A 22 -3.16 -3.36 -2.07
CA ILE A 22 -3.31 -4.54 -1.23
C ILE A 22 -4.77 -4.69 -0.84
N ALA A 23 -5.33 -5.87 -1.06
CA ALA A 23 -6.67 -6.18 -0.59
C ALA A 23 -6.66 -6.31 0.93
N VAL A 24 -7.56 -5.61 1.59
CA VAL A 24 -7.66 -5.60 3.05
C VAL A 24 -8.68 -6.65 3.46
N PRO A 25 -8.34 -7.54 4.42
CA PRO A 25 -9.31 -8.52 4.91
C PRO A 25 -10.52 -7.82 5.55
N PRO A 26 -11.66 -8.52 5.64
CA PRO A 26 -12.86 -7.91 6.23
C PRO A 26 -12.65 -7.37 7.65
N GLU A 27 -11.76 -8.00 8.41
CA GLU A 27 -11.42 -7.56 9.76
C GLU A 27 -10.41 -6.41 9.79
N GLY A 28 -9.93 -5.96 8.62
CA GLY A 28 -8.93 -4.92 8.53
C GLY A 28 -7.52 -5.45 8.70
N LEU A 29 -6.55 -4.53 8.71
CA LEU A 29 -5.14 -4.90 8.88
C LEU A 29 -4.75 -5.07 10.35
N GLY A 30 -5.55 -4.54 11.26
CA GLY A 30 -5.31 -4.67 12.68
C GLY A 30 -3.94 -4.15 13.10
N ARG A 31 -3.23 -4.95 13.89
CA ARG A 31 -1.90 -4.59 14.38
C ARG A 31 -0.86 -4.51 13.27
N GLN A 32 -1.12 -5.18 12.16
CA GLN A 32 -0.20 -5.13 11.04
C GLN A 32 -0.07 -3.72 10.46
N HIS A 33 -1.15 -2.94 10.51
CA HIS A 33 -1.10 -1.58 9.99
C HIS A 33 0.02 -0.77 10.66
N ALA A 34 0.09 -0.80 11.98
CA ALA A 34 1.13 -0.07 12.71
C ALA A 34 2.52 -0.61 12.41
N ARG A 35 2.66 -1.92 12.29
CA ARG A 35 3.95 -2.54 11.98
C ARG A 35 4.41 -2.21 10.57
N MET A 36 3.48 -2.23 9.63
CA MET A 36 3.77 -1.87 8.24
C MET A 36 4.24 -0.43 8.13
N THR A 37 3.54 0.49 8.78
CA THR A 37 3.90 1.90 8.70
C THR A 37 5.24 2.18 9.39
N ALA A 38 5.53 1.48 10.47
CA ALA A 38 6.83 1.61 11.13
C ALA A 38 7.96 1.13 10.21
N TRP A 39 7.75 0.00 9.52
CA TRP A 39 8.72 -0.51 8.57
C TRP A 39 8.95 0.48 7.41
N LEU A 40 7.85 1.05 6.93
CA LEU A 40 7.92 2.03 5.83
C LEU A 40 8.71 3.27 6.26
N ASP A 41 8.46 3.79 7.45
CA ASP A 41 9.21 4.92 7.97
C ASP A 41 10.70 4.58 8.10
N GLU A 42 11.00 3.39 8.56
CA GLU A 42 12.38 2.95 8.78
C GLU A 42 13.15 2.76 7.49
N ASN A 43 12.49 2.20 6.48
CA ASN A 43 13.16 1.81 5.23
C ASN A 43 13.03 2.84 4.11
N CYS A 44 11.98 3.62 4.11
CA CYS A 44 11.76 4.63 3.08
C CYS A 44 11.95 6.05 3.59
N GLY A 45 11.97 6.24 4.92
CA GLY A 45 11.93 7.57 5.51
C GLY A 45 10.50 8.08 5.61
N ALA A 46 10.26 9.01 6.54
CA ALA A 46 8.91 9.50 6.82
C ALA A 46 8.23 10.12 5.60
N ASP A 47 9.03 10.71 4.70
CA ASP A 47 8.49 11.33 3.49
C ASP A 47 8.72 10.49 2.24
N GLY A 48 9.22 9.26 2.41
CA GLY A 48 9.59 8.40 1.30
C GLY A 48 8.52 7.38 0.90
N TRP A 49 7.31 7.51 1.40
CA TRP A 49 6.21 6.62 1.05
C TRP A 49 4.89 7.32 1.29
N ALA A 50 3.81 6.72 0.78
CA ALA A 50 2.48 7.22 1.03
C ALA A 50 1.50 6.04 1.04
N MET A 51 0.37 6.21 1.70
CA MET A 51 -0.68 5.21 1.75
C MET A 51 -2.01 5.91 1.57
N THR A 52 -2.82 5.41 0.65
CA THR A 52 -4.14 6.00 0.38
C THR A 52 -5.19 4.90 0.39
N PRO A 53 -6.43 5.24 0.76
CA PRO A 53 -7.51 4.28 0.61
C PRO A 53 -7.73 3.97 -0.86
N SER A 54 -8.05 2.71 -1.16
CA SER A 54 -8.20 2.26 -2.52
C SER A 54 -9.34 1.25 -2.61
N GLY A 55 -10.49 1.62 -2.06
CA GLY A 55 -11.64 0.74 -2.06
C GLY A 55 -12.19 0.54 -3.45
N THR A 56 -12.84 -0.60 -3.66
CA THR A 56 -13.58 -0.83 -4.87
C THR A 56 -14.91 -0.13 -4.78
N ARG A 57 -15.59 -0.10 -5.92
CA ARG A 57 -16.85 0.60 -6.05
C ARG A 57 -17.86 0.11 -5.00
N GLY A 58 -18.34 1.05 -4.19
CA GLY A 58 -19.38 0.75 -3.21
C GLY A 58 -18.92 0.03 -1.97
N VAL A 59 -17.65 -0.34 -1.87
CA VAL A 59 -17.11 -1.03 -0.70
C VAL A 59 -15.98 -0.20 -0.14
N LEU A 60 -16.17 0.30 1.08
CA LEU A 60 -15.15 1.10 1.75
C LEU A 60 -14.12 0.20 2.40
N ASN A 61 -12.86 0.62 2.35
CA ASN A 61 -11.77 0.00 3.08
C ASN A 61 -11.49 -1.45 2.68
N ASP A 62 -11.80 -1.81 1.43
CA ASP A 62 -11.49 -3.16 0.96
C ASP A 62 -10.09 -3.25 0.36
N ALA A 63 -9.40 -2.13 0.20
CA ALA A 63 -8.04 -2.11 -0.30
C ALA A 63 -7.34 -0.83 0.11
N VAL A 64 -6.01 -0.89 0.12
CA VAL A 64 -5.16 0.30 0.31
C VAL A 64 -4.11 0.31 -0.78
N SER A 65 -3.72 1.51 -1.20
CA SER A 65 -2.59 1.68 -2.10
C SER A 65 -1.41 2.20 -1.31
N ILE A 66 -0.24 1.60 -1.52
CA ILE A 66 1.00 2.04 -0.89
C ILE A 66 1.96 2.43 -2.00
N TYR A 67 2.55 3.61 -1.86
CA TYR A 67 3.43 4.19 -2.86
C TYR A 67 4.87 4.16 -2.40
N PHE A 68 5.77 3.83 -3.31
CA PHE A 68 7.18 3.63 -3.00
C PHE A 68 8.06 4.44 -3.96
N PRO A 69 9.26 4.81 -3.52
CA PRO A 69 10.19 5.53 -4.38
C PRO A 69 10.83 4.64 -5.44
N ASP A 70 10.88 3.33 -5.22
CA ASP A 70 11.48 2.42 -6.20
C ASP A 70 10.92 1.00 -6.03
N THR A 71 11.23 0.16 -7.01
CA THR A 71 10.71 -1.21 -7.04
C THR A 71 11.39 -2.11 -6.03
N ALA A 72 12.62 -1.81 -5.63
CA ALA A 72 13.33 -2.64 -4.66
C ALA A 72 12.66 -2.56 -3.29
N LEU A 73 12.29 -1.35 -2.87
CA LEU A 73 11.57 -1.16 -1.61
C LEU A 73 10.18 -1.75 -1.66
N ALA A 74 9.50 -1.59 -2.81
CA ALA A 74 8.18 -2.18 -2.98
C ALA A 74 8.24 -3.71 -2.88
N GLY A 75 9.21 -4.32 -3.54
CA GLY A 75 9.39 -5.77 -3.49
C GLY A 75 9.71 -6.26 -2.09
N ALA A 76 10.58 -5.56 -1.38
CA ALA A 76 10.92 -5.90 0.00
C ALA A 76 9.70 -5.84 0.91
N PHE A 77 8.88 -4.81 0.73
CA PHE A 77 7.65 -4.68 1.51
C PHE A 77 6.69 -5.83 1.25
N VAL A 78 6.47 -6.16 -0.02
CA VAL A 78 5.57 -7.25 -0.39
C VAL A 78 6.04 -8.57 0.22
N ALA A 79 7.33 -8.86 0.10
CA ALA A 79 7.88 -10.10 0.64
C ALA A 79 7.76 -10.18 2.16
N ARG A 80 7.90 -9.04 2.83
CA ARG A 80 7.90 -9.00 4.30
C ARG A 80 6.49 -8.99 4.89
N TRP A 81 5.57 -8.25 4.28
CA TRP A 81 4.29 -7.95 4.90
C TRP A 81 3.06 -8.50 4.21
N CYS A 82 3.18 -8.89 2.95
CA CYS A 82 2.00 -9.21 2.15
C CYS A 82 1.77 -10.70 1.93
N VAL A 83 2.52 -11.56 2.60
CA VAL A 83 2.33 -13.01 2.44
C VAL A 83 0.88 -13.36 2.77
N GLY A 84 0.24 -14.08 1.86
CA GLY A 84 -1.15 -14.45 2.00
C GLY A 84 -2.14 -13.40 1.53
N TYR A 85 -1.68 -12.20 1.23
CA TYR A 85 -2.54 -11.11 0.76
C TYR A 85 -2.61 -11.10 -0.75
N ARG A 86 -3.72 -10.61 -1.26
CA ARG A 86 -3.83 -10.35 -2.68
C ARG A 86 -3.26 -8.97 -2.96
N VAL A 87 -2.33 -8.91 -3.90
CA VAL A 87 -1.61 -7.69 -4.25
C VAL A 87 -1.81 -7.39 -5.72
N GLU A 88 -1.99 -6.13 -6.05
CA GLU A 88 -2.17 -5.67 -7.41
C GLU A 88 -1.10 -4.62 -7.74
N THR A 89 -0.44 -4.80 -8.86
CA THR A 89 0.55 -3.87 -9.37
C THR A 89 0.14 -3.46 -10.78
N ALA A 90 0.98 -2.65 -11.42
CA ALA A 90 0.75 -2.26 -12.81
C ALA A 90 0.71 -3.47 -13.76
N GLU A 91 1.32 -4.58 -13.35
CA GLU A 91 1.42 -5.77 -14.19
C GLU A 91 0.34 -6.79 -13.93
N GLY A 92 -0.51 -6.55 -12.97
CA GLY A 92 -1.62 -7.44 -12.65
C GLY A 92 -1.75 -7.75 -11.19
N ALA A 93 -2.67 -8.64 -10.88
CA ALA A 93 -2.97 -9.03 -9.51
C ALA A 93 -2.46 -10.44 -9.25
N PHE A 94 -1.99 -10.67 -8.04
CA PHE A 94 -1.50 -11.98 -7.63
C PHE A 94 -1.62 -12.11 -6.11
N ARG A 95 -1.54 -13.35 -5.64
CA ARG A 95 -1.50 -13.62 -4.20
C ARG A 95 -0.08 -13.97 -3.83
N VAL A 96 0.41 -13.31 -2.80
CA VAL A 96 1.80 -13.51 -2.37
C VAL A 96 1.90 -14.84 -1.63
N ARG A 97 2.86 -15.67 -2.04
CA ARG A 97 3.10 -16.97 -1.43
C ARG A 97 4.33 -16.91 -0.56
N GLU A 98 4.32 -17.71 0.47
CA GLU A 98 5.47 -17.89 1.31
C GLU A 98 6.52 -18.73 0.59
N GLY A 99 7.76 -18.36 0.74
CA GLY A 99 8.87 -19.08 0.16
C GLY A 99 9.45 -18.44 -1.06
#